data_9912fd28f8b61fd703daa4d70cb31c0d
#
_entry.id   9912fd28f8b61fd703daa4d70cb31c0d
#
_cell.length_a   1.000
_cell.length_b   1.000
_cell.length_c   1.000
_cell.angle_alpha   90.00
_cell.angle_beta   90.00
_cell.angle_gamma   90.00
#
_symmetry.space_group_name_H-M   'P 1'
#
loop_
_entity.id
_entity.type
_entity.pdbx_description
1 polymer ?
#
loop_
_entity_poly.entity_id
_entity_poly.type
_entity_poly.pdbx_seq_one_letter_code
_entity_poly.pdbx_strand_id
1 'polypeptide(L)'
;MLTLLCGLKKTTEGSITVDDIDPYSRKPELLSKQFYLADEMLTMPIRAADYAKKTGEFWPDYSQERFLEIMELFENDPQKKLNAMSTGQLKKTYISLALSLGCKYLYLDEPTNGLDIPSKAQFRSALMKYTSEDSTIIISTHQVRDLENIIDPIIILDKQDVLMNASIEEISRKLYFDYGTQIHPESLYSEQLPGGFIQVYPNAEGLESKVNIEALFNAVHKNKELIKGLFQVASNK
;
A
#
# COMPACT_ATOMS: atom_id res chain seq x y z
N MET A 1 -9.95 0.51 7.11
CA MET A 1 -9.16 -0.61 7.67
C MET A 1 -7.89 -0.11 8.36
N LEU A 2 -7.01 0.65 7.72
CA LEU A 2 -5.74 1.10 8.33
C LEU A 2 -5.94 1.84 9.65
N THR A 3 -6.95 2.72 9.75
CA THR A 3 -7.27 3.46 10.98
C THR A 3 -7.70 2.58 12.16
N LEU A 4 -8.18 1.36 11.91
CA LEU A 4 -8.47 0.36 12.93
C LEU A 4 -7.17 -0.33 13.39
N LEU A 5 -6.31 -0.73 12.43
CA LEU A 5 -5.02 -1.37 12.71
C LEU A 5 -4.07 -0.48 13.52
N CYS A 6 -4.06 0.83 13.27
CA CYS A 6 -3.23 1.77 14.01
C CYS A 6 -3.89 2.32 15.30
N GLY A 7 -5.09 1.84 15.67
CA GLY A 7 -5.78 2.22 16.91
C GLY A 7 -6.39 3.63 16.92
N LEU A 8 -6.61 4.24 15.74
CA LEU A 8 -7.28 5.54 15.62
C LEU A 8 -8.80 5.43 15.66
N LYS A 9 -9.34 4.25 15.33
CA LYS A 9 -10.77 3.94 15.41
C LYS A 9 -10.98 2.67 16.20
N LYS A 10 -12.10 2.61 16.93
CA LYS A 10 -12.56 1.41 17.62
C LYS A 10 -13.37 0.53 16.67
N THR A 11 -13.24 -0.79 16.79
CA THR A 11 -14.12 -1.75 16.10
C THR A 11 -15.55 -1.62 16.62
N THR A 12 -16.54 -1.69 15.73
CA THR A 12 -17.97 -1.77 16.11
C THR A 12 -18.37 -3.20 16.47
N GLU A 13 -17.81 -4.17 15.74
CA GLU A 13 -18.01 -5.59 15.96
C GLU A 13 -16.69 -6.34 15.69
N GLY A 14 -16.57 -7.55 16.24
CA GLY A 14 -15.34 -8.34 16.13
C GLY A 14 -14.18 -7.80 16.95
N SER A 15 -12.99 -8.32 16.70
CA SER A 15 -11.74 -7.94 17.38
C SER A 15 -10.59 -7.80 16.39
N ILE A 16 -9.66 -6.94 16.72
CA ILE A 16 -8.39 -6.74 15.99
C ILE A 16 -7.26 -6.83 17.00
N THR A 17 -6.20 -7.53 16.65
CA THR A 17 -4.94 -7.54 17.39
C THR A 17 -3.76 -7.34 16.46
N VAL A 18 -2.74 -6.64 16.96
CA VAL A 18 -1.42 -6.50 16.35
C VAL A 18 -0.39 -6.86 17.41
N ASP A 19 0.46 -7.87 17.18
CA ASP A 19 1.32 -8.47 18.22
C ASP A 19 0.51 -8.87 19.49
N ASP A 20 -0.68 -9.47 19.31
CA ASP A 20 -1.62 -9.87 20.39
C ASP A 20 -2.14 -8.71 21.26
N ILE A 21 -1.94 -7.46 20.82
CA ILE A 21 -2.38 -6.26 21.51
C ILE A 21 -3.56 -5.65 20.73
N ASP A 22 -4.63 -5.27 21.45
CA ASP A 22 -5.69 -4.41 20.88
C ASP A 22 -5.11 -3.02 20.54
N PRO A 23 -5.07 -2.62 19.26
CA PRO A 23 -4.49 -1.33 18.87
C PRO A 23 -5.22 -0.14 19.48
N TYR A 24 -6.52 -0.25 19.73
CA TYR A 24 -7.32 0.82 20.34
C TYR A 24 -6.95 1.06 21.81
N SER A 25 -6.33 0.08 22.47
CA SER A 25 -5.80 0.26 23.84
C SER A 25 -4.64 1.25 23.91
N ARG A 26 -4.03 1.61 22.76
CA ARG A 26 -2.96 2.61 22.60
C ARG A 26 -1.78 2.40 23.54
N LYS A 27 -1.41 1.13 23.76
CA LYS A 27 -0.25 0.78 24.59
C LYS A 27 1.04 1.30 23.96
N PRO A 28 1.93 1.96 24.74
CA PRO A 28 3.18 2.51 24.23
C PRO A 28 4.06 1.49 23.52
N GLU A 29 4.06 0.24 23.96
CA GLU A 29 4.84 -0.86 23.36
C GLU A 29 4.41 -1.18 21.91
N LEU A 30 3.15 -0.96 21.55
CA LEU A 30 2.67 -1.09 20.17
C LEU A 30 2.83 0.22 19.42
N LEU A 31 2.52 1.37 20.06
CA LEU A 31 2.61 2.68 19.38
C LEU A 31 4.03 2.99 18.89
N SER A 32 5.06 2.58 19.66
CA SER A 32 6.47 2.76 19.27
C SER A 32 6.93 1.86 18.12
N LYS A 33 6.16 0.83 17.76
CA LYS A 33 6.46 -0.10 16.68
C LYS A 33 5.69 0.21 15.38
N GLN A 34 4.74 1.13 15.41
CA GLN A 34 3.85 1.38 14.27
C GLN A 34 3.78 2.86 13.90
N PHE A 35 3.54 3.12 12.62
CA PHE A 35 3.26 4.46 12.13
C PHE A 35 2.17 4.43 11.04
N TYR A 36 1.28 5.41 11.08
CA TYR A 36 0.24 5.60 10.07
C TYR A 36 0.46 6.90 9.32
N LEU A 37 0.70 6.78 8.02
CA LEU A 37 0.76 7.90 7.10
C LEU A 37 -0.61 8.10 6.46
N ALA A 38 -1.30 9.17 6.82
CA ALA A 38 -2.57 9.55 6.22
C ALA A 38 -2.38 10.15 4.81
N ASP A 39 -3.42 10.09 3.97
CA ASP A 39 -3.40 10.78 2.68
C ASP A 39 -3.36 12.31 2.86
N GLU A 40 -4.15 12.85 3.79
CA GLU A 40 -4.10 14.27 4.15
C GLU A 40 -3.02 14.53 5.20
N MET A 41 -2.14 15.48 4.94
CA MET A 41 -1.02 15.83 5.80
C MET A 41 -1.17 17.21 6.40
N LEU A 42 -0.76 17.32 7.66
CA LEU A 42 -0.77 18.60 8.38
C LEU A 42 0.36 19.51 7.88
N THR A 43 0.06 20.79 7.76
CA THR A 43 1.04 21.84 7.46
C THR A 43 1.30 22.66 8.72
N MET A 44 2.58 22.93 9.01
CA MET A 44 3.01 23.70 10.17
C MET A 44 4.16 24.63 9.83
N PRO A 45 4.34 25.76 10.53
CA PRO A 45 5.44 26.71 10.28
C PRO A 45 6.76 26.26 10.92
N ILE A 46 7.07 24.95 10.80
CA ILE A 46 8.31 24.30 11.28
C ILE A 46 9.09 23.73 10.09
N ARG A 47 10.42 23.71 10.17
CA ARG A 47 11.27 23.08 9.14
C ARG A 47 11.07 21.57 9.16
N ALA A 48 11.17 20.94 7.98
CA ALA A 48 11.00 19.50 7.85
C ALA A 48 11.96 18.70 8.74
N ALA A 49 13.24 19.08 8.76
CA ALA A 49 14.26 18.42 9.60
C ALA A 49 13.96 18.55 11.10
N ASP A 50 13.49 19.73 11.56
CA ASP A 50 13.15 19.95 12.96
C ASP A 50 11.88 19.19 13.36
N TYR A 51 10.90 19.12 12.44
CA TYR A 51 9.68 18.35 12.64
C TYR A 51 9.99 16.85 12.75
N ALA A 52 10.79 16.34 11.82
CA ALA A 52 11.19 14.93 11.82
C ALA A 52 11.93 14.56 13.10
N LYS A 53 12.89 15.38 13.54
CA LYS A 53 13.63 15.16 14.78
C LYS A 53 12.72 15.10 16.01
N LYS A 54 11.83 16.08 16.17
CA LYS A 54 10.90 16.14 17.31
C LYS A 54 9.88 15.00 17.31
N THR A 55 9.39 14.62 16.13
CA THR A 55 8.42 13.53 16.00
C THR A 55 9.12 12.19 16.19
N GLY A 56 10.30 12.01 15.61
CA GLY A 56 11.06 10.76 15.66
C GLY A 56 11.51 10.34 17.05
N GLU A 57 11.63 11.26 18.01
CA GLU A 57 11.99 10.96 19.40
C GLU A 57 11.05 9.94 20.07
N PHE A 58 9.85 9.75 19.57
CA PHE A 58 8.90 8.75 20.08
C PHE A 58 9.14 7.33 19.54
N TRP A 59 10.02 7.15 18.56
CA TRP A 59 10.37 5.85 17.98
C TRP A 59 11.82 5.48 18.28
N PRO A 60 12.06 4.31 18.90
CA PRO A 60 13.41 3.92 19.33
C PRO A 60 14.43 3.83 18.20
N ASP A 61 13.97 3.39 17.00
CA ASP A 61 14.83 3.12 15.86
C ASP A 61 14.87 4.29 14.84
N TYR A 62 14.36 5.45 15.25
CA TYR A 62 14.41 6.66 14.42
C TYR A 62 15.85 7.08 14.11
N SER A 63 16.10 7.41 12.85
CA SER A 63 17.37 7.97 12.40
C SER A 63 17.16 9.28 11.64
N GLN A 64 17.70 10.37 12.21
CA GLN A 64 17.74 11.67 11.54
C GLN A 64 18.59 11.63 10.27
N GLU A 65 19.67 10.86 10.25
CA GLU A 65 20.54 10.69 9.09
C GLU A 65 19.75 10.03 7.95
N ARG A 66 19.05 8.92 8.26
CA ARG A 66 18.15 8.24 7.29
C ARG A 66 17.08 9.19 6.76
N PHE A 67 16.48 10.03 7.61
CA PHE A 67 15.51 11.04 7.15
C PHE A 67 16.13 11.97 6.11
N LEU A 68 17.34 12.49 6.37
CA LEU A 68 18.03 13.41 5.45
C LEU A 68 18.41 12.73 4.14
N GLU A 69 18.91 11.49 4.18
CA GLU A 69 19.20 10.70 2.98
C GLU A 69 17.96 10.50 2.10
N ILE A 70 16.80 10.21 2.72
CA ILE A 70 15.56 10.02 1.97
C ILE A 70 15.05 11.34 1.41
N MET A 71 15.19 12.45 2.14
CA MET A 71 14.89 13.79 1.62
C MET A 71 15.76 14.15 0.42
N GLU A 72 17.05 13.81 0.44
CA GLU A 72 17.96 13.96 -0.70
C GLU A 72 17.54 13.09 -1.88
N LEU A 73 17.21 11.80 -1.64
CA LEU A 73 16.68 10.89 -2.68
C LEU A 73 15.44 11.47 -3.38
N PHE A 74 14.58 12.15 -2.62
CA PHE A 74 13.39 12.82 -3.15
C PHE A 74 13.66 14.23 -3.71
N GLU A 75 14.91 14.70 -3.72
CA GLU A 75 15.27 16.05 -4.13
C GLU A 75 14.45 17.12 -3.41
N ASN A 76 14.25 16.93 -2.10
CA ASN A 76 13.39 17.77 -1.28
C ASN A 76 14.19 18.45 -0.15
N ASP A 77 14.01 19.77 0.02
CA ASP A 77 14.80 20.57 0.97
C ASP A 77 14.34 20.34 2.43
N PRO A 78 15.19 19.74 3.31
CA PRO A 78 14.85 19.51 4.71
C PRO A 78 14.78 20.79 5.55
N GLN A 79 15.33 21.92 5.06
CA GLN A 79 15.29 23.21 5.75
C GLN A 79 14.02 24.00 5.44
N LYS A 80 13.27 23.60 4.42
CA LYS A 80 12.01 24.24 4.06
C LYS A 80 10.94 23.99 5.12
N LYS A 81 10.12 25.02 5.42
CA LYS A 81 9.00 24.86 6.35
C LYS A 81 7.86 24.04 5.70
N LEU A 82 7.20 23.19 6.46
CA LEU A 82 6.11 22.33 5.97
C LEU A 82 4.98 23.14 5.31
N ASN A 83 4.61 24.29 5.89
CA ASN A 83 3.58 25.16 5.34
C ASN A 83 4.00 25.95 4.08
N ALA A 84 5.27 25.88 3.69
CA ALA A 84 5.79 26.50 2.46
C ALA A 84 6.04 25.45 1.35
N MET A 85 5.77 24.16 1.61
CA MET A 85 5.93 23.07 0.67
C MET A 85 4.71 22.94 -0.24
N SER A 86 4.92 22.51 -1.48
CA SER A 86 3.83 22.01 -2.33
C SER A 86 3.29 20.69 -1.76
N THR A 87 2.09 20.26 -2.20
CA THR A 87 1.50 18.96 -1.77
C THR A 87 2.45 17.81 -2.01
N GLY A 88 3.09 17.73 -3.18
CA GLY A 88 4.06 16.68 -3.48
C GLY A 88 5.32 16.75 -2.61
N GLN A 89 5.85 17.93 -2.33
CA GLN A 89 6.98 18.11 -1.42
C GLN A 89 6.61 17.70 0.01
N LEU A 90 5.43 18.07 0.46
CA LEU A 90 4.91 17.68 1.78
C LEU A 90 4.76 16.17 1.88
N LYS A 91 4.18 15.51 0.86
CA LYS A 91 4.04 14.06 0.78
C LYS A 91 5.41 13.37 0.88
N LYS A 92 6.39 13.80 0.08
CA LYS A 92 7.78 13.30 0.13
C LYS A 92 8.38 13.42 1.54
N THR A 93 8.17 14.55 2.21
CA THR A 93 8.66 14.79 3.58
C THR A 93 8.05 13.81 4.57
N TYR A 94 6.73 13.58 4.53
CA TYR A 94 6.07 12.64 5.43
C TYR A 94 6.43 11.17 5.15
N ILE A 95 6.63 10.82 3.88
CA ILE A 95 7.17 9.49 3.49
C ILE A 95 8.60 9.33 4.05
N SER A 96 9.44 10.36 3.91
CA SER A 96 10.81 10.34 4.46
C SER A 96 10.81 10.15 5.98
N LEU A 97 9.90 10.82 6.69
CA LEU A 97 9.71 10.60 8.11
C LEU A 97 9.29 9.14 8.38
N ALA A 98 8.21 8.66 7.73
CA ALA A 98 7.68 7.32 7.95
C ALA A 98 8.75 6.23 7.79
N LEU A 99 9.57 6.31 6.74
CA LEU A 99 10.64 5.35 6.46
C LEU A 99 11.85 5.51 7.40
N SER A 100 12.06 6.71 7.97
CA SER A 100 13.16 6.97 8.91
C SER A 100 12.88 6.49 10.34
N LEU A 101 11.62 6.19 10.68
CA LEU A 101 11.21 5.76 12.01
C LEU A 101 11.67 4.33 12.38
N GLY A 102 11.97 3.47 11.40
CA GLY A 102 12.34 2.08 11.64
C GLY A 102 11.21 1.22 12.21
N CYS A 103 9.95 1.56 11.90
CA CYS A 103 8.78 0.86 12.44
C CYS A 103 8.69 -0.58 11.93
N LYS A 104 8.26 -1.50 12.84
CA LYS A 104 7.87 -2.86 12.47
C LYS A 104 6.59 -2.87 11.61
N TYR A 105 5.63 -1.96 11.89
CA TYR A 105 4.35 -1.86 11.19
C TYR A 105 4.21 -0.46 10.57
N LEU A 106 4.14 -0.40 9.25
CA LEU A 106 3.97 0.84 8.50
C LEU A 106 2.67 0.80 7.70
N TYR A 107 1.74 1.69 8.04
CA TYR A 107 0.45 1.80 7.37
C TYR A 107 0.46 3.06 6.50
N LEU A 108 0.37 2.90 5.18
CA LEU A 108 0.44 4.00 4.23
C LEU A 108 -0.88 4.13 3.48
N ASP A 109 -1.53 5.28 3.67
CA ASP A 109 -2.81 5.58 3.01
C ASP A 109 -2.56 6.48 1.80
N GLU A 110 -2.81 5.95 0.59
CA GLU A 110 -2.59 6.63 -0.69
C GLU A 110 -1.20 7.31 -0.80
N PRO A 111 -0.09 6.59 -0.53
CA PRO A 111 1.23 7.24 -0.41
C PRO A 111 1.74 7.86 -1.72
N THR A 112 1.26 7.38 -2.88
CA THR A 112 1.68 7.89 -4.20
C THR A 112 0.75 8.96 -4.74
N ASN A 113 -0.36 9.25 -4.05
CA ASN A 113 -1.30 10.29 -4.45
C ASN A 113 -0.62 11.68 -4.43
N GLY A 114 -0.72 12.41 -5.54
CA GLY A 114 -0.10 13.74 -5.69
C GLY A 114 1.40 13.73 -6.00
N LEU A 115 2.03 12.55 -6.18
CA LEU A 115 3.39 12.43 -6.66
C LEU A 115 3.44 12.38 -8.19
N ASP A 116 4.44 13.03 -8.78
CA ASP A 116 4.77 12.89 -10.20
C ASP A 116 5.47 11.54 -10.50
N ILE A 117 5.60 11.20 -11.78
CA ILE A 117 6.16 9.90 -12.22
C ILE A 117 7.57 9.66 -11.65
N PRO A 118 8.53 10.61 -11.70
CA PRO A 118 9.84 10.43 -11.09
C PRO A 118 9.76 10.16 -9.58
N SER A 119 8.91 10.91 -8.86
CA SER A 119 8.74 10.76 -7.41
C SER A 119 8.13 9.42 -7.01
N LYS A 120 7.24 8.85 -7.83
CA LYS A 120 6.72 7.48 -7.65
C LYS A 120 7.83 6.42 -7.78
N ALA A 121 8.77 6.61 -8.71
CA ALA A 121 9.92 5.74 -8.83
C ALA A 121 10.88 5.87 -7.62
N GLN A 122 11.12 7.11 -7.17
CA GLN A 122 11.90 7.39 -5.96
C GLN A 122 11.25 6.75 -4.71
N PHE A 123 9.91 6.81 -4.59
CA PHE A 123 9.15 6.17 -3.50
C PHE A 123 9.37 4.65 -3.47
N ARG A 124 9.26 3.97 -4.63
CA ARG A 124 9.52 2.52 -4.70
C ARG A 124 10.96 2.19 -4.29
N SER A 125 11.94 2.94 -4.77
CA SER A 125 13.35 2.77 -4.39
C SER A 125 13.58 3.02 -2.90
N ALA A 126 12.94 4.03 -2.32
CA ALA A 126 13.02 4.32 -0.90
C ALA A 126 12.42 3.20 -0.05
N LEU A 127 11.24 2.67 -0.43
CA LEU A 127 10.64 1.51 0.23
C LEU A 127 11.61 0.33 0.25
N MET A 128 12.15 -0.06 -0.89
CA MET A 128 13.06 -1.21 -0.99
C MET A 128 14.36 -1.02 -0.20
N LYS A 129 14.87 0.21 -0.12
CA LYS A 129 16.16 0.48 0.53
C LYS A 129 16.05 0.68 2.04
N TYR A 130 14.99 1.29 2.53
CA TYR A 130 14.90 1.78 3.90
C TYR A 130 13.90 1.03 4.79
N THR A 131 13.32 -0.07 4.30
CA THR A 131 12.53 -0.99 5.12
C THR A 131 13.31 -2.27 5.39
N SER A 132 13.11 -2.86 6.58
CA SER A 132 13.75 -4.13 6.94
C SER A 132 12.89 -5.32 6.51
N GLU A 133 13.50 -6.50 6.40
CA GLU A 133 12.79 -7.76 6.13
C GLU A 133 11.77 -8.10 7.24
N ASP A 134 12.00 -7.61 8.46
CA ASP A 134 11.08 -7.79 9.60
C ASP A 134 9.91 -6.79 9.60
N SER A 135 9.90 -5.83 8.68
CA SER A 135 8.85 -4.82 8.61
C SER A 135 7.64 -5.33 7.83
N THR A 136 6.45 -5.05 8.34
CA THR A 136 5.18 -5.24 7.63
C THR A 136 4.67 -3.89 7.14
N ILE A 137 4.56 -3.75 5.82
CA ILE A 137 4.07 -2.53 5.19
C ILE A 137 2.70 -2.81 4.58
N ILE A 138 1.69 -2.07 5.01
CA ILE A 138 0.34 -2.17 4.45
C ILE A 138 0.02 -0.87 3.73
N ILE A 139 -0.23 -0.97 2.43
CA ILE A 139 -0.53 0.18 1.57
C ILE A 139 -1.97 0.08 1.11
N SER A 140 -2.78 1.12 1.37
CA SER A 140 -4.07 1.30 0.71
C SER A 140 -3.90 2.22 -0.48
N THR A 141 -4.41 1.82 -1.63
CA THR A 141 -4.38 2.67 -2.83
C THR A 141 -5.44 2.26 -3.84
N HIS A 142 -5.90 3.24 -4.62
CA HIS A 142 -6.65 3.03 -5.85
C HIS A 142 -5.75 3.20 -7.10
N GLN A 143 -4.48 3.63 -6.92
CA GLN A 143 -3.49 3.78 -7.98
C GLN A 143 -2.57 2.55 -8.03
N VAL A 144 -3.15 1.39 -8.30
CA VAL A 144 -2.48 0.08 -8.19
C VAL A 144 -1.27 -0.08 -9.10
N ARG A 145 -1.25 0.60 -10.26
CA ARG A 145 -0.10 0.58 -11.20
C ARG A 145 1.20 1.10 -10.58
N ASP A 146 1.10 2.03 -9.62
CA ASP A 146 2.28 2.63 -9.00
C ASP A 146 3.06 1.65 -8.13
N LEU A 147 2.38 0.58 -7.67
CA LEU A 147 2.93 -0.40 -6.74
C LEU A 147 3.16 -1.77 -7.39
N GLU A 148 2.89 -1.90 -8.70
CA GLU A 148 3.13 -3.14 -9.42
C GLU A 148 4.58 -3.61 -9.22
N ASN A 149 4.76 -4.88 -8.92
CA ASN A 149 6.04 -5.56 -8.64
C ASN A 149 6.68 -5.30 -7.26
N ILE A 150 6.04 -4.57 -6.33
CA ILE A 150 6.58 -4.37 -4.99
C ILE A 150 5.62 -4.79 -3.86
N ILE A 151 4.40 -5.16 -4.20
CA ILE A 151 3.39 -5.59 -3.23
C ILE A 151 3.09 -7.08 -3.37
N ASP A 152 3.06 -7.77 -2.23
CA ASP A 152 2.61 -9.16 -2.06
C ASP A 152 2.35 -9.40 -0.56
N PRO A 153 1.19 -9.95 -0.17
CA PRO A 153 0.01 -10.31 -0.96
C PRO A 153 -0.88 -9.12 -1.34
N ILE A 154 -1.88 -9.39 -2.19
CA ILE A 154 -2.93 -8.44 -2.58
C ILE A 154 -4.23 -8.78 -1.85
N ILE A 155 -4.81 -7.76 -1.19
CA ILE A 155 -6.13 -7.85 -0.56
C ILE A 155 -7.07 -6.88 -1.28
N ILE A 156 -8.16 -7.40 -1.84
CA ILE A 156 -9.21 -6.59 -2.47
C ILE A 156 -10.43 -6.56 -1.57
N LEU A 157 -10.84 -5.35 -1.20
CA LEU A 157 -11.98 -5.08 -0.33
C LEU A 157 -13.10 -4.39 -1.11
N ASP A 158 -14.35 -4.74 -0.82
CA ASP A 158 -15.52 -4.01 -1.26
C ASP A 158 -16.50 -3.84 -0.11
N LYS A 159 -16.73 -2.59 0.30
CA LYS A 159 -17.57 -2.22 1.46
C LYS A 159 -17.12 -2.95 2.74
N GLN A 160 -17.83 -4.01 3.13
CA GLN A 160 -17.57 -4.79 4.35
C GLN A 160 -16.98 -6.17 4.07
N ASP A 161 -16.81 -6.51 2.79
CA ASP A 161 -16.36 -7.83 2.35
C ASP A 161 -14.91 -7.83 1.89
N VAL A 162 -14.18 -8.89 2.27
CA VAL A 162 -12.93 -9.27 1.62
C VAL A 162 -13.29 -10.07 0.37
N LEU A 163 -13.03 -9.51 -0.80
CA LEU A 163 -13.30 -10.21 -2.07
C LEU A 163 -12.18 -11.17 -2.45
N MET A 164 -10.95 -10.82 -2.12
CA MET A 164 -9.76 -11.61 -2.39
C MET A 164 -8.66 -11.29 -1.37
N ASN A 165 -7.91 -12.32 -0.98
CA ASN A 165 -6.66 -12.20 -0.22
C ASN A 165 -5.74 -13.31 -0.73
N ALA A 166 -4.75 -12.96 -1.55
CA ALA A 166 -3.89 -13.94 -2.21
C ALA A 166 -2.52 -13.35 -2.56
N SER A 167 -1.50 -14.22 -2.59
CA SER A 167 -0.19 -13.87 -3.12
C SER A 167 -0.22 -13.73 -4.65
N ILE A 168 0.76 -13.01 -5.20
CA ILE A 168 0.94 -12.89 -6.66
C ILE A 168 1.11 -14.28 -7.30
N GLU A 169 1.84 -15.19 -6.64
CA GLU A 169 2.01 -16.58 -7.08
C GLU A 169 0.66 -17.32 -7.14
N GLU A 170 -0.15 -17.22 -6.10
CA GLU A 170 -1.47 -17.85 -6.07
C GLU A 170 -2.40 -17.28 -7.14
N ILE A 171 -2.36 -15.96 -7.35
CA ILE A 171 -3.15 -15.27 -8.38
C ILE A 171 -2.75 -15.78 -9.77
N SER A 172 -1.46 -15.80 -10.11
CA SER A 172 -0.98 -16.24 -11.42
C SER A 172 -1.23 -17.74 -11.69
N ARG A 173 -1.25 -18.56 -10.63
CA ARG A 173 -1.61 -19.98 -10.74
C ARG A 173 -3.09 -20.20 -11.06
N LYS A 174 -3.98 -19.35 -10.53
CA LYS A 174 -5.45 -19.51 -10.68
C LYS A 174 -6.06 -18.70 -11.83
N LEU A 175 -5.42 -17.59 -12.18
CA LEU A 175 -5.87 -16.66 -13.21
C LEU A 175 -4.78 -16.44 -14.25
N TYR A 176 -5.17 -16.43 -15.52
CA TYR A 176 -4.30 -16.10 -16.63
C TYR A 176 -4.61 -14.70 -17.15
N PHE A 177 -3.57 -13.92 -17.36
CA PHE A 177 -3.63 -12.55 -17.88
C PHE A 177 -3.08 -12.55 -19.29
N ASP A 178 -3.94 -12.28 -20.27
CA ASP A 178 -3.62 -12.38 -21.67
C ASP A 178 -3.78 -11.05 -22.40
N TYR A 179 -2.98 -10.91 -23.44
CA TYR A 179 -3.05 -9.80 -24.40
C TYR A 179 -3.27 -10.38 -25.77
N GLY A 180 -4.54 -10.52 -26.18
CA GLY A 180 -4.92 -11.22 -27.42
C GLY A 180 -5.76 -10.37 -28.34
N THR A 181 -5.93 -10.84 -29.60
CA THR A 181 -6.81 -10.22 -30.60
C THR A 181 -8.26 -10.73 -30.54
N GLN A 182 -8.49 -11.81 -29.80
CA GLN A 182 -9.81 -12.42 -29.60
C GLN A 182 -10.09 -12.60 -28.12
N ILE A 183 -11.37 -12.46 -27.73
CA ILE A 183 -11.79 -12.63 -26.33
C ILE A 183 -11.95 -14.13 -26.05
N HIS A 184 -11.33 -14.61 -24.97
CA HIS A 184 -11.46 -15.99 -24.50
C HIS A 184 -12.91 -16.26 -24.04
N PRO A 185 -13.51 -17.44 -24.37
CA PRO A 185 -14.89 -17.76 -23.97
C PRO A 185 -15.17 -17.70 -22.47
N GLU A 186 -14.18 -18.03 -21.65
CA GLU A 186 -14.26 -18.01 -20.17
C GLU A 186 -13.72 -16.72 -19.57
N SER A 187 -13.63 -15.61 -20.35
CA SER A 187 -13.10 -14.36 -19.85
C SER A 187 -13.96 -13.77 -18.74
N LEU A 188 -13.36 -13.58 -17.57
CA LEU A 188 -13.97 -12.91 -16.41
C LEU A 188 -13.98 -11.39 -16.59
N TYR A 189 -12.99 -10.89 -17.31
CA TYR A 189 -12.84 -9.48 -17.64
C TYR A 189 -12.10 -9.32 -18.95
N SER A 190 -12.56 -8.40 -19.74
CA SER A 190 -11.85 -7.94 -20.94
C SER A 190 -12.02 -6.44 -21.12
N GLU A 191 -10.97 -5.79 -21.62
CA GLU A 191 -10.94 -4.38 -21.97
C GLU A 191 -10.24 -4.20 -23.30
N GLN A 192 -10.87 -3.44 -24.21
CA GLN A 192 -10.30 -3.16 -25.51
C GLN A 192 -9.17 -2.13 -25.40
N LEU A 193 -8.04 -2.47 -25.97
CA LEU A 193 -6.86 -1.61 -26.05
C LEU A 193 -6.44 -1.46 -27.53
N PRO A 194 -5.60 -0.47 -27.86
CA PRO A 194 -5.03 -0.39 -29.20
C PRO A 194 -4.31 -1.69 -29.59
N GLY A 195 -4.83 -2.37 -30.62
CA GLY A 195 -4.26 -3.62 -31.12
C GLY A 195 -4.81 -4.91 -30.54
N GLY A 196 -5.77 -4.86 -29.60
CA GLY A 196 -6.37 -6.09 -29.04
C GLY A 196 -7.15 -5.88 -27.76
N PHE A 197 -7.13 -6.89 -26.92
CA PHE A 197 -7.82 -6.90 -25.62
C PHE A 197 -6.85 -7.34 -24.53
N ILE A 198 -6.85 -6.64 -23.37
CA ILE A 198 -6.37 -7.24 -22.13
C ILE A 198 -7.54 -8.04 -21.55
N GLN A 199 -7.26 -9.24 -21.05
CA GLN A 199 -8.29 -10.11 -20.50
C GLN A 199 -7.77 -10.97 -19.36
N VAL A 200 -8.69 -11.41 -18.52
CA VAL A 200 -8.41 -12.30 -17.37
C VAL A 200 -9.39 -13.45 -17.42
N TYR A 201 -8.90 -14.68 -17.35
CA TYR A 201 -9.70 -15.89 -17.30
C TYR A 201 -9.07 -16.97 -16.39
N PRO A 202 -9.80 -18.03 -16.01
CA PRO A 202 -9.24 -19.10 -15.20
C PRO A 202 -8.03 -19.77 -15.87
N ASN A 203 -6.96 -19.98 -15.11
CA ASN A 203 -5.73 -20.62 -15.60
C ASN A 203 -5.81 -22.15 -15.48
N ALA A 204 -6.61 -22.78 -16.34
CA ALA A 204 -6.80 -24.24 -16.32
C ALA A 204 -5.54 -25.00 -16.82
N GLU A 205 -4.74 -24.40 -17.65
CA GLU A 205 -3.55 -25.00 -18.28
C GLU A 205 -2.26 -24.79 -17.48
N GLY A 206 -2.30 -23.97 -16.42
CA GLY A 206 -1.11 -23.66 -15.61
C GLY A 206 -0.06 -22.85 -16.35
N LEU A 207 -0.49 -21.98 -17.26
CA LEU A 207 0.41 -21.13 -18.06
C LEU A 207 0.97 -19.99 -17.19
N GLU A 208 2.16 -19.55 -17.52
CA GLU A 208 2.76 -18.38 -16.87
C GLU A 208 2.25 -17.08 -17.50
N SER A 209 1.80 -16.18 -16.68
CA SER A 209 1.45 -14.80 -17.08
C SER A 209 1.81 -13.80 -16.01
N LYS A 210 2.12 -12.57 -16.42
CA LYS A 210 2.35 -11.48 -15.49
C LYS A 210 0.99 -10.95 -15.00
N VAL A 211 0.81 -10.91 -13.68
CA VAL A 211 -0.40 -10.34 -13.07
C VAL A 211 -0.51 -8.85 -13.41
N ASN A 212 -1.60 -8.47 -14.06
CA ASN A 212 -1.98 -7.07 -14.22
C ASN A 212 -3.00 -6.71 -13.14
N ILE A 213 -2.56 -5.90 -12.18
CA ILE A 213 -3.36 -5.63 -10.97
C ILE A 213 -4.65 -4.85 -11.28
N GLU A 214 -4.65 -3.98 -12.29
CA GLU A 214 -5.85 -3.25 -12.71
C GLU A 214 -6.89 -4.17 -13.36
N ALA A 215 -6.45 -5.04 -14.25
CA ALA A 215 -7.31 -6.07 -14.85
C ALA A 215 -7.83 -7.05 -13.79
N LEU A 216 -6.98 -7.44 -12.82
CA LEU A 216 -7.36 -8.24 -11.66
C LEU A 216 -8.46 -7.57 -10.85
N PHE A 217 -8.26 -6.30 -10.47
CA PHE A 217 -9.24 -5.53 -9.70
C PHE A 217 -10.61 -5.50 -10.40
N ASN A 218 -10.62 -5.21 -11.70
CA ASN A 218 -11.85 -5.19 -12.49
C ASN A 218 -12.50 -6.57 -12.61
N ALA A 219 -11.72 -7.64 -12.80
CA ALA A 219 -12.22 -9.02 -12.84
C ALA A 219 -12.87 -9.43 -11.53
N VAL A 220 -12.23 -9.11 -10.39
CA VAL A 220 -12.73 -9.39 -9.04
C VAL A 220 -14.06 -8.67 -8.78
N HIS A 221 -14.14 -7.37 -9.11
CA HIS A 221 -15.37 -6.59 -8.89
C HIS A 221 -16.55 -7.04 -9.78
N LYS A 222 -16.29 -7.53 -11.00
CA LYS A 222 -17.32 -8.05 -11.89
C LYS A 222 -17.80 -9.45 -11.51
N ASN A 223 -16.94 -10.27 -10.87
CA ASN A 223 -17.19 -11.69 -10.63
C ASN A 223 -17.00 -12.07 -9.15
N LYS A 224 -17.56 -11.30 -8.22
CA LYS A 224 -17.30 -11.38 -6.77
C LYS A 224 -17.45 -12.80 -6.21
N GLU A 225 -18.58 -13.44 -6.46
CA GLU A 225 -18.87 -14.77 -5.89
C GLU A 225 -17.96 -15.87 -6.46
N LEU A 226 -17.68 -15.82 -7.75
CA LEU A 226 -16.77 -16.76 -8.39
C LEU A 226 -15.35 -16.60 -7.85
N ILE A 227 -14.88 -15.37 -7.73
CA ILE A 227 -13.53 -15.08 -7.19
C ILE A 227 -13.44 -15.48 -5.71
N LYS A 228 -14.43 -15.15 -4.87
CA LYS A 228 -14.46 -15.62 -3.47
C LYS A 228 -14.35 -17.14 -3.39
N GLY A 229 -15.08 -17.87 -4.23
CA GLY A 229 -14.99 -19.32 -4.31
C GLY A 229 -13.61 -19.81 -4.78
N LEU A 230 -13.04 -19.16 -5.79
CA LEU A 230 -11.75 -19.53 -6.35
C LEU A 230 -10.61 -19.34 -5.33
N PHE A 231 -10.64 -18.26 -4.53
CA PHE A 231 -9.62 -17.94 -3.53
C PHE A 231 -9.98 -18.38 -2.10
N GLN A 232 -11.08 -19.14 -1.93
CA GLN A 232 -11.53 -19.67 -0.64
C GLN A 232 -11.66 -18.62 0.46
N VAL A 233 -12.07 -17.41 0.09
CA VAL A 233 -12.35 -16.35 1.06
C VAL A 233 -13.61 -16.70 1.82
N ALA A 234 -13.52 -16.89 3.14
CA ALA A 234 -14.68 -17.20 3.98
C ALA A 234 -15.74 -16.09 3.82
N SER A 235 -16.95 -16.48 3.44
CA SER A 235 -18.09 -15.56 3.43
C SER A 235 -18.42 -15.21 4.89
N ASN A 236 -18.26 -13.96 5.29
CA ASN A 236 -18.82 -13.47 6.54
C ASN A 236 -20.36 -13.57 6.42
N LYS A 237 -20.95 -14.54 7.12
CA LYS A 237 -22.39 -14.63 7.34
C LYS A 237 -22.80 -13.74 8.50
#